data_4a102cc282492562b3c618032c788197
#
_entry.id   4a102cc282492562b3c618032c788197
#
_cell.length_a   1.000
_cell.length_b   1.000
_cell.length_c   1.000
_cell.angle_alpha   90.00
_cell.angle_beta   90.00
_cell.angle_gamma   90.00
#
_symmetry.space_group_name_H-M   'P 1'
#
loop_
_entity.id
_entity.type
_entity.pdbx_description
1 polymer ?
#
loop_
_entity_poly.entity_id
_entity_poly.type
_entity_poly.pdbx_seq_one_letter_code
_entity_poly.pdbx_strand_id
1 'polypeptide(L)'
;GFGSTGKYSQRPAFDFIAQAISGFMSLNGSEKTGPVRTAAPISDLIAGLYCAFGIVSAINARHNTKKGQVVETSLTSSLISLMAYLSAEYFVTDKTPKKSGNDHPILSPYGLFKTKDGNIAIAPANDKLCEIFLRTLNLEYLLEVDLYKTNSLRMINRNKLNEIINQTTELNTTDYWIKKLNESGCPAGKVLDMKEALNDQLVEDTDMVLSLIHISEPTRQSL
;
A
#
# COMPACT_ATOMS: atom_id res chain seq x y z
N GLY A 1 -21.68 -4.19 -7.74
CA GLY A 1 -21.49 -4.77 -6.42
C GLY A 1 -20.88 -6.17 -6.47
N PHE A 2 -21.74 -7.17 -6.65
CA PHE A 2 -21.37 -8.59 -6.50
C PHE A 2 -21.24 -9.36 -7.83
N GLY A 3 -21.42 -8.69 -8.98
CA GLY A 3 -21.48 -9.30 -10.31
C GLY A 3 -22.93 -9.61 -10.74
N SER A 4 -23.09 -10.02 -12.00
CA SER A 4 -24.40 -10.26 -12.63
C SER A 4 -25.00 -11.63 -12.26
N THR A 5 -24.21 -12.54 -11.72
CA THR A 5 -24.60 -13.92 -11.42
C THR A 5 -24.38 -14.28 -9.95
N GLY A 6 -24.96 -15.40 -9.52
CA GLY A 6 -24.80 -15.93 -8.17
C GLY A 6 -25.80 -15.38 -7.15
N LYS A 7 -25.72 -15.90 -5.93
CA LYS A 7 -26.67 -15.65 -4.84
C LYS A 7 -26.81 -14.16 -4.45
N TYR A 8 -25.76 -13.38 -4.68
CA TYR A 8 -25.71 -11.97 -4.26
C TYR A 8 -25.95 -10.98 -5.41
N SER A 9 -26.20 -11.44 -6.64
CA SER A 9 -26.37 -10.59 -7.83
C SER A 9 -27.43 -9.47 -7.66
N GLN A 10 -28.49 -9.74 -6.90
CA GLN A 10 -29.58 -8.79 -6.66
C GLN A 10 -29.43 -7.97 -5.38
N ARG A 11 -28.31 -8.15 -4.63
CA ARG A 11 -28.07 -7.38 -3.42
C ARG A 11 -27.49 -6.01 -3.75
N PRO A 12 -27.97 -4.93 -3.11
CA PRO A 12 -27.33 -3.63 -3.23
C PRO A 12 -25.94 -3.63 -2.58
N ALA A 13 -24.99 -2.97 -3.23
CA ALA A 13 -23.67 -2.75 -2.67
C ALA A 13 -23.02 -1.48 -3.24
N PHE A 14 -22.37 -0.75 -2.37
CA PHE A 14 -21.42 0.30 -2.67
C PHE A 14 -20.04 -0.12 -2.16
N ASP A 15 -19.03 0.68 -2.42
CA ASP A 15 -17.64 0.45 -2.00
C ASP A 15 -17.51 -0.06 -0.56
N PHE A 16 -18.14 0.60 0.41
CA PHE A 16 -18.04 0.22 1.81
C PHE A 16 -18.52 -1.22 2.08
N ILE A 17 -19.63 -1.62 1.45
CA ILE A 17 -20.17 -2.99 1.59
C ILE A 17 -19.25 -3.99 0.90
N ALA A 18 -18.70 -3.63 -0.26
CA ALA A 18 -17.73 -4.46 -0.97
C ALA A 18 -16.45 -4.68 -0.15
N GLN A 19 -15.92 -3.63 0.47
CA GLN A 19 -14.76 -3.72 1.38
C GLN A 19 -15.04 -4.66 2.56
N ALA A 20 -16.24 -4.58 3.15
CA ALA A 20 -16.60 -5.43 4.28
C ALA A 20 -16.75 -6.92 3.92
N ILE A 21 -17.46 -7.21 2.83
CA ILE A 21 -17.80 -8.59 2.44
C ILE A 21 -16.65 -9.32 1.73
N SER A 22 -15.79 -8.61 1.01
CA SER A 22 -14.65 -9.22 0.33
C SER A 22 -13.57 -9.75 1.28
N GLY A 23 -13.61 -9.40 2.56
CA GLY A 23 -12.54 -9.68 3.51
C GLY A 23 -11.45 -8.59 3.55
N PHE A 24 -11.45 -7.66 2.61
CA PHE A 24 -10.42 -6.60 2.50
C PHE A 24 -10.29 -5.77 3.78
N MET A 25 -11.42 -5.37 4.40
CA MET A 25 -11.39 -4.64 5.66
C MET A 25 -10.78 -5.44 6.81
N SER A 26 -10.83 -6.76 6.77
CA SER A 26 -10.25 -7.59 7.83
C SER A 26 -8.73 -7.52 7.90
N LEU A 27 -8.09 -7.11 6.82
CA LEU A 27 -6.64 -6.94 6.69
C LEU A 27 -6.16 -5.54 7.12
N ASN A 28 -7.06 -4.55 7.05
CA ASN A 28 -6.75 -3.16 7.38
C ASN A 28 -6.98 -2.85 8.86
N GLY A 29 -6.18 -1.89 9.37
CA GLY A 29 -6.22 -1.49 10.77
C GLY A 29 -5.25 -2.27 11.63
N SER A 30 -5.48 -2.25 12.94
CA SER A 30 -4.67 -2.92 13.96
C SER A 30 -5.58 -3.71 14.91
N GLU A 31 -4.99 -4.46 15.85
CA GLU A 31 -5.78 -5.11 16.91
C GLU A 31 -6.58 -4.10 17.74
N LYS A 32 -6.01 -2.89 17.94
CA LYS A 32 -6.67 -1.83 18.73
C LYS A 32 -7.82 -1.15 17.99
N THR A 33 -7.68 -0.91 16.68
CA THR A 33 -8.69 -0.23 15.89
C THR A 33 -9.78 -1.17 15.36
N GLY A 34 -9.51 -2.46 15.32
CA GLY A 34 -10.35 -3.43 14.61
C GLY A 34 -10.24 -3.28 13.09
N PRO A 35 -11.22 -3.80 12.32
CA PRO A 35 -11.29 -3.62 10.88
C PRO A 35 -11.53 -2.15 10.51
N VAL A 36 -10.76 -1.63 9.55
CA VAL A 36 -10.85 -0.23 9.08
C VAL A 36 -11.00 -0.23 7.56
N ARG A 37 -11.92 0.58 7.04
CA ARG A 37 -12.02 0.81 5.60
C ARG A 37 -10.91 1.74 5.11
N THR A 38 -10.55 1.66 3.84
CA THR A 38 -9.75 2.71 3.19
C THR A 38 -10.59 3.97 2.99
N ALA A 39 -9.97 5.14 3.06
CA ALA A 39 -10.67 6.42 2.84
C ALA A 39 -11.19 6.54 1.39
N ALA A 40 -10.34 6.21 0.42
CA ALA A 40 -10.69 6.20 -0.99
C ALA A 40 -11.67 5.05 -1.31
N PRO A 41 -12.60 5.21 -2.27
CA PRO A 41 -13.51 4.16 -2.73
C PRO A 41 -12.75 3.14 -3.61
N ILE A 42 -11.89 2.36 -2.96
CA ILE A 42 -10.90 1.52 -3.62
C ILE A 42 -11.53 0.43 -4.50
N SER A 43 -12.70 -0.11 -4.11
CA SER A 43 -13.39 -1.12 -4.93
C SER A 43 -13.91 -0.55 -6.24
N ASP A 44 -14.43 0.68 -6.23
CA ASP A 44 -14.94 1.36 -7.43
C ASP A 44 -13.78 1.67 -8.40
N LEU A 45 -12.68 2.22 -7.87
CA LEU A 45 -11.51 2.58 -8.65
C LEU A 45 -10.89 1.35 -9.34
N ILE A 46 -10.69 0.27 -8.61
CA ILE A 46 -10.08 -0.95 -9.15
C ILE A 46 -11.01 -1.69 -10.11
N ALA A 47 -12.32 -1.75 -9.81
CA ALA A 47 -13.27 -2.34 -10.73
C ALA A 47 -13.31 -1.56 -12.05
N GLY A 48 -13.25 -0.22 -11.99
CA GLY A 48 -13.13 0.64 -13.18
C GLY A 48 -11.88 0.34 -13.99
N LEU A 49 -10.71 0.23 -13.35
CA LEU A 49 -9.46 -0.10 -14.02
C LEU A 49 -9.49 -1.50 -14.65
N TYR A 50 -9.98 -2.52 -13.95
CA TYR A 50 -10.13 -3.86 -14.53
C TYR A 50 -11.11 -3.87 -15.71
N CYS A 51 -12.21 -3.11 -15.60
CA CYS A 51 -13.15 -2.98 -16.71
C CYS A 51 -12.47 -2.35 -17.95
N ALA A 52 -11.77 -1.24 -17.77
CA ALA A 52 -11.04 -0.57 -18.84
C ALA A 52 -10.00 -1.50 -19.49
N PHE A 53 -9.19 -2.19 -18.70
CA PHE A 53 -8.21 -3.16 -19.18
C PHE A 53 -8.88 -4.33 -19.92
N GLY A 54 -9.97 -4.84 -19.38
CA GLY A 54 -10.76 -5.90 -20.03
C GLY A 54 -11.33 -5.48 -21.37
N ILE A 55 -11.85 -4.24 -21.49
CA ILE A 55 -12.38 -3.67 -22.74
C ILE A 55 -11.27 -3.58 -23.80
N VAL A 56 -10.11 -3.02 -23.45
CA VAL A 56 -8.98 -2.92 -24.37
C VAL A 56 -8.52 -4.32 -24.82
N SER A 57 -8.45 -5.28 -23.90
CA SER A 57 -8.11 -6.66 -24.21
C SER A 57 -9.14 -7.32 -25.14
N ALA A 58 -10.42 -7.08 -24.92
CA ALA A 58 -11.50 -7.58 -25.75
C ALA A 58 -11.48 -6.98 -27.17
N ILE A 59 -11.18 -5.68 -27.29
CA ILE A 59 -11.01 -5.00 -28.58
C ILE A 59 -9.82 -5.61 -29.35
N ASN A 60 -8.68 -5.81 -28.68
CA ASN A 60 -7.51 -6.43 -29.28
C ASN A 60 -7.83 -7.86 -29.76
N ALA A 61 -8.46 -8.68 -28.94
CA ALA A 61 -8.88 -10.04 -29.30
C ALA A 61 -9.83 -10.05 -30.50
N ARG A 62 -10.72 -9.06 -30.63
CA ARG A 62 -11.64 -8.92 -31.76
C ARG A 62 -10.94 -8.76 -33.11
N HIS A 63 -9.75 -8.19 -33.15
CA HIS A 63 -8.97 -8.09 -34.41
C HIS A 63 -8.68 -9.47 -35.01
N ASN A 64 -8.44 -10.48 -34.17
CA ASN A 64 -8.16 -11.85 -34.59
C ASN A 64 -9.44 -12.70 -34.69
N THR A 65 -10.31 -12.62 -33.69
CA THR A 65 -11.49 -13.50 -33.58
C THR A 65 -12.68 -13.02 -34.45
N LYS A 66 -12.71 -11.73 -34.83
CA LYS A 66 -13.82 -11.02 -35.49
C LYS A 66 -15.14 -11.06 -34.70
N LYS A 67 -15.08 -11.41 -33.39
CA LYS A 67 -16.25 -11.50 -32.50
C LYS A 67 -16.10 -10.53 -31.35
N GLY A 68 -17.20 -9.84 -31.01
CA GLY A 68 -17.31 -9.08 -29.78
C GLY A 68 -17.51 -9.99 -28.58
N GLN A 69 -17.26 -9.46 -27.38
CA GLN A 69 -17.53 -10.19 -26.12
C GLN A 69 -17.97 -9.20 -25.04
N VAL A 70 -18.65 -9.71 -24.04
CA VAL A 70 -19.02 -8.96 -22.82
C VAL A 70 -17.82 -8.94 -21.89
N VAL A 71 -17.53 -7.77 -21.31
CA VAL A 71 -16.55 -7.59 -20.24
C VAL A 71 -17.30 -7.23 -18.97
N GLU A 72 -17.14 -8.00 -17.93
CA GLU A 72 -17.78 -7.77 -16.64
C GLU A 72 -16.74 -7.76 -15.53
N THR A 73 -16.89 -6.83 -14.59
CA THR A 73 -16.16 -6.78 -13.33
C THR A 73 -17.13 -6.61 -12.17
N SER A 74 -16.71 -6.92 -10.95
CA SER A 74 -17.48 -6.62 -9.75
C SER A 74 -16.60 -5.96 -8.69
N LEU A 75 -17.19 -5.15 -7.82
CA LEU A 75 -16.47 -4.48 -6.73
C LEU A 75 -15.82 -5.51 -5.80
N THR A 76 -16.55 -6.55 -5.43
CA THR A 76 -16.06 -7.59 -4.51
C THR A 76 -14.95 -8.44 -5.13
N SER A 77 -15.09 -8.89 -6.38
CA SER A 77 -14.05 -9.69 -7.06
C SER A 77 -12.78 -8.89 -7.26
N SER A 78 -12.91 -7.60 -7.58
CA SER A 78 -11.78 -6.69 -7.73
C SER A 78 -11.01 -6.53 -6.42
N LEU A 79 -11.68 -6.40 -5.29
CA LEU A 79 -11.03 -6.34 -3.98
C LEU A 79 -10.38 -7.67 -3.57
N ILE A 80 -11.02 -8.80 -3.85
CA ILE A 80 -10.42 -10.11 -3.58
C ILE A 80 -9.10 -10.26 -4.35
N SER A 81 -9.06 -9.81 -5.60
CA SER A 81 -7.84 -9.81 -6.42
C SER A 81 -6.74 -8.91 -5.84
N LEU A 82 -7.10 -7.77 -5.23
CA LEU A 82 -6.14 -6.85 -4.58
C LEU A 82 -5.47 -7.43 -3.33
N MET A 83 -6.04 -8.43 -2.68
CA MET A 83 -5.41 -9.06 -1.52
C MET A 83 -4.12 -9.80 -1.87
N ALA A 84 -3.87 -10.07 -3.16
CA ALA A 84 -2.60 -10.53 -3.73
C ALA A 84 -1.93 -11.65 -2.91
N TYR A 85 -0.70 -11.42 -2.42
CA TYR A 85 0.06 -12.39 -1.66
C TYR A 85 -0.58 -12.78 -0.31
N LEU A 86 -1.43 -11.95 0.28
CA LEU A 86 -2.14 -12.27 1.52
C LEU A 86 -3.19 -13.37 1.29
N SER A 87 -3.85 -13.36 0.12
CA SER A 87 -4.71 -14.48 -0.28
C SER A 87 -3.90 -15.75 -0.53
N ALA A 88 -2.72 -15.64 -1.17
CA ALA A 88 -1.83 -16.78 -1.38
C ALA A 88 -1.33 -17.37 -0.04
N GLU A 89 -0.98 -16.53 0.92
CA GLU A 89 -0.62 -16.96 2.28
C GLU A 89 -1.75 -17.76 2.93
N TYR A 90 -2.99 -17.26 2.84
CA TYR A 90 -4.15 -17.97 3.36
C TYR A 90 -4.33 -19.34 2.71
N PHE A 91 -4.24 -19.44 1.39
CA PHE A 91 -4.38 -20.72 0.68
C PHE A 91 -3.32 -21.76 1.03
N VAL A 92 -2.12 -21.30 1.41
CA VAL A 92 -1.01 -22.20 1.80
C VAL A 92 -1.11 -22.59 3.28
N THR A 93 -1.49 -21.65 4.15
CA THR A 93 -1.39 -21.83 5.61
C THR A 93 -2.71 -22.16 6.28
N ASP A 94 -3.85 -21.94 5.60
CA ASP A 94 -5.21 -21.94 6.15
C ASP A 94 -5.38 -21.01 7.36
N LYS A 95 -4.55 -19.96 7.43
CA LYS A 95 -4.59 -18.97 8.52
C LYS A 95 -4.92 -17.59 7.96
N THR A 96 -5.94 -16.95 8.51
CA THR A 96 -6.25 -15.56 8.18
C THR A 96 -5.08 -14.64 8.57
N PRO A 97 -4.54 -13.84 7.63
CA PRO A 97 -3.50 -12.87 7.95
C PRO A 97 -3.95 -11.90 9.05
N LYS A 98 -3.04 -11.58 9.96
CA LYS A 98 -3.32 -10.64 11.07
C LYS A 98 -3.20 -9.20 10.57
N LYS A 99 -4.00 -8.32 11.19
CA LYS A 99 -3.86 -6.88 11.00
C LYS A 99 -2.52 -6.41 11.56
N SER A 100 -1.76 -5.69 10.76
CA SER A 100 -0.42 -5.20 11.12
C SER A 100 -0.34 -3.68 11.33
N GLY A 101 -1.45 -2.97 11.16
CA GLY A 101 -1.43 -1.50 11.23
C GLY A 101 -0.59 -0.89 10.12
N ASN A 102 0.40 -0.10 10.49
CA ASN A 102 1.38 0.49 9.57
C ASN A 102 2.64 -0.36 9.38
N ASP A 103 2.73 -1.50 10.05
CA ASP A 103 3.83 -2.43 9.86
C ASP A 103 3.57 -3.35 8.66
N HIS A 104 4.63 -3.77 8.00
CA HIS A 104 4.49 -4.75 6.91
C HIS A 104 4.09 -6.13 7.45
N PRO A 105 3.11 -6.82 6.81
CA PRO A 105 2.58 -8.09 7.33
C PRO A 105 3.63 -9.20 7.50
N ILE A 106 4.66 -9.25 6.65
CA ILE A 106 5.64 -10.34 6.62
C ILE A 106 7.11 -9.89 6.74
N LEU A 107 7.38 -8.60 6.91
CA LEU A 107 8.73 -8.05 7.04
C LEU A 107 8.88 -7.23 8.31
N SER A 108 10.06 -7.29 8.95
CA SER A 108 10.40 -6.48 10.11
C SER A 108 11.93 -6.23 10.19
N PRO A 109 12.37 -4.99 10.50
CA PRO A 109 11.56 -3.78 10.65
C PRO A 109 11.08 -3.25 9.30
N TYR A 110 9.86 -2.82 9.19
CA TYR A 110 9.29 -2.16 8.02
C TYR A 110 7.96 -1.54 8.43
N GLY A 111 7.85 -0.22 8.46
CA GLY A 111 6.64 0.42 8.94
C GLY A 111 6.80 1.91 9.20
N LEU A 112 5.98 2.41 10.13
CA LEU A 112 5.97 3.80 10.54
C LEU A 112 6.67 3.96 11.88
N PHE A 113 7.68 4.84 11.94
CA PHE A 113 8.46 5.13 13.12
C PHE A 113 8.31 6.59 13.53
N LYS A 114 8.40 6.84 14.84
CA LYS A 114 8.34 8.19 15.39
C LYS A 114 9.65 8.93 15.16
N THR A 115 9.57 10.23 14.95
CA THR A 115 10.70 11.16 14.92
C THR A 115 10.47 12.30 15.91
N LYS A 116 11.44 13.16 16.06
CA LYS A 116 11.34 14.31 16.97
C LYS A 116 10.15 15.25 16.66
N ASP A 117 9.76 15.32 15.39
CA ASP A 117 8.79 16.29 14.87
C ASP A 117 7.61 15.63 14.10
N GLY A 118 7.51 14.29 14.12
CA GLY A 118 6.43 13.60 13.43
C GLY A 118 6.64 12.10 13.28
N ASN A 119 6.42 11.60 12.07
CA ASN A 119 6.57 10.20 11.73
C ASN A 119 7.29 10.03 10.38
N ILE A 120 8.04 8.95 10.27
CA ILE A 120 8.74 8.55 9.06
C ILE A 120 8.34 7.13 8.66
N ALA A 121 8.03 6.93 7.39
CA ALA A 121 7.86 5.61 6.79
C ALA A 121 9.23 5.10 6.35
N ILE A 122 9.60 3.89 6.78
CA ILE A 122 10.88 3.26 6.44
C ILE A 122 10.62 1.83 5.96
N ALA A 123 11.23 1.46 4.82
CA ALA A 123 10.92 0.24 4.10
C ALA A 123 12.16 -0.63 3.76
N PRO A 124 12.89 -1.19 4.73
CA PRO A 124 14.00 -2.10 4.48
C PRO A 124 13.47 -3.50 4.09
N ALA A 125 13.18 -3.68 2.80
CA ALA A 125 12.40 -4.80 2.28
C ALA A 125 13.15 -6.16 2.21
N ASN A 126 14.40 -6.24 2.68
CA ASN A 126 15.20 -7.48 2.75
C ASN A 126 16.29 -7.35 3.81
N ASP A 127 16.98 -8.47 4.11
CA ASP A 127 18.00 -8.51 5.16
C ASP A 127 19.17 -7.54 4.90
N LYS A 128 19.59 -7.36 3.65
CA LYS A 128 20.63 -6.39 3.31
C LYS A 128 20.22 -4.94 3.61
N LEU A 129 19.00 -4.57 3.25
CA LEU A 129 18.45 -3.25 3.57
C LEU A 129 18.20 -3.09 5.08
N CYS A 130 17.81 -4.16 5.78
CA CYS A 130 17.70 -4.17 7.23
C CYS A 130 19.06 -3.89 7.89
N GLU A 131 20.14 -4.51 7.41
CA GLU A 131 21.49 -4.24 7.88
C GLU A 131 21.90 -2.77 7.63
N ILE A 132 21.68 -2.26 6.42
CA ILE A 132 21.95 -0.85 6.09
C ILE A 132 21.17 0.09 7.00
N PHE A 133 19.88 -0.18 7.21
CA PHE A 133 19.00 0.58 8.09
C PHE A 133 19.54 0.62 9.53
N LEU A 134 19.82 -0.53 10.13
CA LEU A 134 20.32 -0.59 11.51
C LEU A 134 21.68 0.07 11.66
N ARG A 135 22.61 -0.10 10.71
CA ARG A 135 23.90 0.60 10.70
C ARG A 135 23.73 2.12 10.60
N THR A 136 22.81 2.59 9.75
CA THR A 136 22.52 4.03 9.59
C THR A 136 22.01 4.66 10.88
N LEU A 137 21.31 3.89 11.71
CA LEU A 137 20.84 4.30 13.03
C LEU A 137 21.88 4.11 14.15
N ASN A 138 23.06 3.54 13.89
CA ASN A 138 24.05 3.06 14.88
C ASN A 138 23.47 2.00 15.82
N LEU A 139 22.61 1.12 15.27
CA LEU A 139 21.97 -0.01 15.96
C LEU A 139 22.46 -1.36 15.41
N GLU A 140 23.63 -1.41 14.76
CA GLU A 140 24.17 -2.63 14.16
C GLU A 140 24.40 -3.77 15.16
N TYR A 141 24.57 -3.46 16.44
CA TYR A 141 24.69 -4.48 17.48
C TYR A 141 23.45 -5.40 17.57
N LEU A 142 22.27 -4.91 17.10
CA LEU A 142 21.05 -5.71 17.06
C LEU A 142 21.14 -6.89 16.08
N LEU A 143 22.02 -6.83 15.08
CA LEU A 143 22.26 -7.91 14.14
C LEU A 143 22.87 -9.15 14.81
N GLU A 144 23.58 -8.95 15.91
CA GLU A 144 24.20 -10.03 16.70
C GLU A 144 23.30 -10.56 17.82
N VAL A 145 22.19 -9.89 18.10
CA VAL A 145 21.21 -10.31 19.09
C VAL A 145 20.35 -11.44 18.55
N ASP A 146 20.32 -12.58 19.20
CA ASP A 146 19.59 -13.78 18.76
C ASP A 146 18.11 -13.52 18.41
N LEU A 147 17.46 -12.58 19.09
CA LEU A 147 16.07 -12.21 18.86
C LEU A 147 15.83 -11.53 17.51
N TYR A 148 16.88 -11.04 16.83
CA TYR A 148 16.74 -10.19 15.63
C TYR A 148 17.54 -10.66 14.40
N LYS A 149 18.29 -11.78 14.51
CA LYS A 149 19.17 -12.29 13.44
C LYS A 149 18.45 -12.60 12.12
N THR A 150 17.22 -13.07 12.18
CA THR A 150 16.44 -13.40 10.97
C THR A 150 15.14 -12.61 10.92
N ASN A 151 14.58 -12.44 9.71
CA ASN A 151 13.27 -11.80 9.57
C ASN A 151 12.19 -12.45 10.45
N SER A 152 12.15 -13.78 10.53
CA SER A 152 11.17 -14.49 11.36
C SER A 152 11.30 -14.15 12.84
N LEU A 153 12.53 -14.04 13.37
CA LEU A 153 12.78 -13.66 14.75
C LEU A 153 12.45 -12.18 14.98
N ARG A 154 12.77 -11.31 14.04
CA ARG A 154 12.37 -9.89 14.09
C ARG A 154 10.85 -9.72 14.07
N MET A 155 10.14 -10.51 13.27
CA MET A 155 8.67 -10.53 13.24
C MET A 155 8.06 -10.91 14.59
N ILE A 156 8.58 -11.94 15.25
CA ILE A 156 8.12 -12.38 16.57
C ILE A 156 8.38 -11.28 17.61
N ASN A 157 9.52 -10.60 17.53
CA ASN A 157 9.98 -9.61 18.50
C ASN A 157 9.75 -8.15 18.02
N ARG A 158 8.88 -7.95 17.02
CA ARG A 158 8.64 -6.66 16.32
C ARG A 158 8.42 -5.50 17.29
N ASN A 159 7.55 -5.65 18.27
CA ASN A 159 7.20 -4.56 19.17
C ASN A 159 8.43 -4.03 19.91
N LYS A 160 9.25 -4.92 20.44
CA LYS A 160 10.50 -4.54 21.14
C LYS A 160 11.51 -3.91 20.18
N LEU A 161 11.64 -4.46 18.97
CA LEU A 161 12.53 -3.91 17.94
C LEU A 161 12.08 -2.51 17.54
N ASN A 162 10.79 -2.31 17.29
CA ASN A 162 10.22 -1.01 16.92
C ASN A 162 10.37 0.03 18.06
N GLU A 163 10.27 -0.39 19.33
CA GLU A 163 10.54 0.48 20.49
C GLU A 163 11.98 0.99 20.50
N ILE A 164 12.96 0.10 20.28
CA ILE A 164 14.38 0.49 20.21
C ILE A 164 14.64 1.44 19.04
N ILE A 165 14.05 1.15 17.87
CA ILE A 165 14.16 2.01 16.69
C ILE A 165 13.56 3.38 16.98
N ASN A 166 12.34 3.44 17.55
CA ASN A 166 11.69 4.70 17.89
C ASN A 166 12.52 5.55 18.86
N GLN A 167 13.11 4.96 19.89
CA GLN A 167 13.99 5.67 20.83
C GLN A 167 15.16 6.36 20.11
N THR A 168 15.66 5.77 19.02
CA THR A 168 16.74 6.36 18.22
C THR A 168 16.20 7.39 17.23
N THR A 169 15.10 7.09 16.55
CA THR A 169 14.57 8.00 15.52
C THR A 169 13.95 9.27 16.11
N GLU A 170 13.42 9.21 17.35
CA GLU A 170 12.92 10.39 18.10
C GLU A 170 14.01 11.41 18.46
N LEU A 171 15.30 11.05 18.35
CA LEU A 171 16.41 11.98 18.64
C LEU A 171 16.58 13.06 17.58
N ASN A 172 16.14 12.83 16.35
CA ASN A 172 16.31 13.76 15.23
C ASN A 172 15.01 13.98 14.46
N THR A 173 14.99 15.01 13.62
CA THR A 173 13.86 15.39 12.79
C THR A 173 13.61 14.36 11.67
N THR A 174 12.40 14.37 11.13
CA THR A 174 12.01 13.54 9.98
C THR A 174 12.94 13.78 8.79
N ASP A 175 13.19 15.04 8.45
CA ASP A 175 14.05 15.40 7.30
C ASP A 175 15.52 14.94 7.47
N TYR A 176 16.06 15.02 8.70
CA TYR A 176 17.37 14.47 9.00
C TYR A 176 17.45 12.97 8.66
N TRP A 177 16.46 12.21 9.11
CA TRP A 177 16.45 10.77 8.87
C TRP A 177 16.17 10.40 7.41
N ILE A 178 15.27 11.12 6.74
CA ILE A 178 15.02 10.92 5.29
C ILE A 178 16.31 11.08 4.51
N LYS A 179 17.03 12.17 4.73
CA LYS A 179 18.31 12.43 4.06
C LYS A 179 19.30 11.29 4.33
N LYS A 180 19.56 10.99 5.60
CA LYS A 180 20.57 10.02 6.01
C LYS A 180 20.26 8.60 5.50
N LEU A 181 18.99 8.18 5.55
CA LEU A 181 18.55 6.85 5.11
C LEU A 181 18.59 6.72 3.59
N ASN A 182 18.08 7.71 2.86
CA ASN A 182 18.10 7.68 1.39
C ASN A 182 19.55 7.75 0.84
N GLU A 183 20.43 8.52 1.44
CA GLU A 183 21.87 8.55 1.10
C GLU A 183 22.53 7.17 1.33
N SER A 184 22.08 6.40 2.33
CA SER A 184 22.58 5.04 2.58
C SER A 184 21.93 3.97 1.68
N GLY A 185 20.92 4.34 0.87
CA GLY A 185 20.16 3.44 0.02
C GLY A 185 19.02 2.72 0.71
N CYS A 186 18.64 3.12 1.93
CA CYS A 186 17.46 2.60 2.63
C CYS A 186 16.24 3.49 2.33
N PRO A 187 15.15 2.96 1.72
CA PRO A 187 13.98 3.75 1.38
C PRO A 187 13.30 4.33 2.63
N ALA A 188 13.15 5.66 2.64
CA ALA A 188 12.48 6.38 3.71
C ALA A 188 11.75 7.60 3.16
N GLY A 189 10.60 7.95 3.76
CA GLY A 189 9.79 9.09 3.33
C GLY A 189 8.95 9.67 4.45
N LYS A 190 8.61 10.96 4.33
CA LYS A 190 7.68 11.66 5.22
C LYS A 190 6.25 11.19 4.96
N VAL A 191 5.44 11.12 6.00
CA VAL A 191 3.99 10.97 5.85
C VAL A 191 3.40 12.35 5.61
N LEU A 192 3.08 12.63 4.36
CA LEU A 192 2.49 13.90 3.94
C LEU A 192 0.97 13.88 4.15
N ASP A 193 0.40 15.02 4.51
CA ASP A 193 -1.02 15.22 4.35
C ASP A 193 -1.38 15.48 2.86
N MET A 194 -2.69 15.55 2.56
CA MET A 194 -3.14 15.72 1.17
C MET A 194 -2.69 17.07 0.58
N LYS A 195 -2.65 18.13 1.38
CA LYS A 195 -2.19 19.46 0.92
C LYS A 195 -0.70 19.44 0.64
N GLU A 196 0.09 18.86 1.54
CA GLU A 196 1.52 18.69 1.35
C GLU A 196 1.81 17.85 0.11
N ALA A 197 1.13 16.70 -0.05
CA ALA A 197 1.33 15.80 -1.19
C ALA A 197 0.99 16.43 -2.54
N LEU A 198 -0.12 17.19 -2.62
CA LEU A 198 -0.54 17.83 -3.89
C LEU A 198 0.31 19.06 -4.27
N ASN A 199 1.11 19.59 -3.33
CA ASN A 199 2.08 20.66 -3.58
C ASN A 199 3.55 20.16 -3.53
N ASP A 200 3.76 18.85 -3.52
CA ASP A 200 5.10 18.28 -3.56
C ASP A 200 5.70 18.39 -4.97
N GLN A 201 7.01 18.58 -5.04
CA GLN A 201 7.76 18.67 -6.30
C GLN A 201 7.49 17.48 -7.22
N LEU A 202 7.28 16.28 -6.66
CA LEU A 202 6.93 15.08 -7.44
C LEU A 202 5.64 15.28 -8.26
N VAL A 203 4.65 15.94 -7.70
CA VAL A 203 3.37 16.20 -8.37
C VAL A 203 3.54 17.27 -9.45
N GLU A 204 4.33 18.31 -9.17
CA GLU A 204 4.68 19.35 -10.15
C GLU A 204 5.48 18.76 -11.33
N ASP A 205 6.51 17.97 -11.06
CA ASP A 205 7.39 17.36 -12.07
C ASP A 205 6.65 16.37 -12.99
N THR A 206 5.54 15.82 -12.53
CA THR A 206 4.76 14.82 -13.27
C THR A 206 3.48 15.36 -13.89
N ASP A 207 3.20 16.67 -13.75
CA ASP A 207 1.97 17.32 -14.21
C ASP A 207 0.68 16.59 -13.79
N MET A 208 0.69 15.95 -12.62
CA MET A 208 -0.44 15.15 -12.15
C MET A 208 -1.65 15.99 -11.73
N VAL A 209 -1.44 17.26 -11.39
CA VAL A 209 -2.49 18.21 -11.02
C VAL A 209 -2.60 19.27 -12.10
N LEU A 210 -3.71 19.25 -12.83
CA LEU A 210 -4.03 20.28 -13.81
C LEU A 210 -4.88 21.36 -13.15
N SER A 211 -4.43 22.62 -13.21
CA SER A 211 -5.25 23.76 -12.80
C SER A 211 -6.28 24.07 -13.89
N LEU A 212 -7.54 23.79 -13.61
CA LEU A 212 -8.64 24.12 -14.53
C LEU A 212 -8.95 25.63 -14.56
N ILE A 213 -8.37 26.42 -13.65
CA ILE A 213 -8.58 27.88 -13.56
C ILE A 213 -7.91 28.61 -14.75
N HIS A 214 -6.91 28.01 -15.39
CA HIS A 214 -6.17 28.59 -16.49
C HIS A 214 -6.48 27.99 -17.87
N ILE A 215 -7.56 27.22 -18.02
CA ILE A 215 -8.02 26.76 -19.33
C ILE A 215 -8.77 27.93 -19.99
N SER A 216 -8.02 28.93 -20.43
CA SER A 216 -8.54 30.01 -21.27
C SER A 216 -8.39 29.76 -22.80
N GLU A 217 -7.70 28.67 -23.17
CA GLU A 217 -7.58 28.30 -24.60
C GLU A 217 -7.80 26.80 -24.80
N PRO A 218 -8.57 26.38 -25.83
CA PRO A 218 -8.62 24.97 -26.20
C PRO A 218 -7.25 24.54 -26.68
N THR A 219 -6.65 23.60 -26.03
CA THR A 219 -5.42 22.96 -26.50
C THR A 219 -5.67 22.41 -27.88
N ARG A 220 -5.16 23.06 -28.93
CA ARG A 220 -5.04 22.45 -30.25
C ARG A 220 -4.06 21.30 -30.10
N GLN A 221 -4.57 20.10 -29.92
CA GLN A 221 -3.79 18.90 -30.21
C GLN A 221 -3.47 18.98 -31.71
N SER A 222 -2.21 19.25 -32.02
CA SER A 222 -1.68 19.00 -33.35
C SER A 222 -1.74 17.49 -33.58
N LEU A 223 -2.58 17.07 -34.48
CA LEU A 223 -2.61 15.73 -35.07
C LEU A 223 -1.30 15.47 -35.83
#